data_4434165516dd28f2d4122cf75fe3d061
#
_entry.id   4434165516dd28f2d4122cf75fe3d061
#
_cell.length_a   1.000
_cell.length_b   1.000
_cell.length_c   1.000
_cell.angle_alpha   90.00
_cell.angle_beta   90.00
_cell.angle_gamma   90.00
#
_symmetry.space_group_name_H-M   'P 1'
#
loop_
_entity.id
_entity.type
_entity.pdbx_description
1 polymer ?
#
loop_
_entity_poly.entity_id
_entity_poly.type
_entity_poly.pdbx_seq_one_letter_code
_entity_poly.pdbx_strand_id
1 'polypeptide(L)'
;AALLSKSRVFGVLGTDATVRQPYVDRLAAEHGADCIVLRHGSAALVELAEAKLRGETLDPAIARAALTGLLDQPGGDRMDVVALACTHFPLVEAELSAAAQALGIGALTFVHGGEGIARRIAFLTQDQPWPDTPTPGIAVFTRLDTNVRALAPALARYGLDRIEPL
;
A
#
# COMPACT_ATOMS: atom_id res chain seq x y z
N ALA A 1 5.65 -1.42 12.17
CA ALA A 1 6.82 -0.64 11.76
C ALA A 1 7.75 -0.39 12.95
N ALA A 2 7.29 0.23 14.03
CA ALA A 2 8.12 0.55 15.20
C ALA A 2 8.82 -0.68 15.81
N LEU A 3 8.16 -1.83 15.86
CA LEU A 3 8.76 -3.08 16.38
C LEU A 3 9.82 -3.68 15.45
N LEU A 4 9.73 -3.42 14.16
CA LEU A 4 10.67 -3.96 13.16
C LEU A 4 11.86 -3.04 12.93
N SER A 5 11.69 -1.74 13.13
CA SER A 5 12.76 -0.77 12.94
C SER A 5 13.88 -0.94 13.99
N LYS A 6 15.07 -1.24 13.51
CA LYS A 6 16.30 -1.34 14.30
C LYS A 6 16.94 0.03 14.52
N SER A 7 16.84 0.90 13.53
CA SER A 7 17.35 2.28 13.58
C SER A 7 16.49 3.21 14.41
N ARG A 8 15.25 2.79 14.77
CA ARG A 8 14.23 3.61 15.41
C ARG A 8 13.79 4.79 14.53
N VAL A 9 13.93 4.65 13.19
CA VAL A 9 13.48 5.61 12.19
C VAL A 9 12.66 4.85 11.15
N PHE A 10 11.38 5.16 11.02
CA PHE A 10 10.53 4.55 10.01
C PHE A 10 9.68 5.58 9.26
N GLY A 11 9.39 5.28 8.01
CA GLY A 11 8.52 6.08 7.15
C GLY A 11 7.06 5.62 7.24
N VAL A 12 6.13 6.57 7.12
CA VAL A 12 4.71 6.35 6.83
C VAL A 12 4.43 6.94 5.47
N LEU A 13 4.17 6.07 4.50
CA LEU A 13 3.85 6.43 3.13
C LEU A 13 2.35 6.22 2.92
N GLY A 14 1.62 7.29 2.62
CA GLY A 14 0.17 7.28 2.45
C GLY A 14 -0.28 8.24 1.37
N THR A 15 -1.58 8.49 1.27
CA THR A 15 -2.07 9.65 0.53
C THR A 15 -1.87 10.92 1.36
N ASP A 16 -1.86 12.08 0.71
CA ASP A 16 -1.77 13.37 1.43
C ASP A 16 -2.86 13.51 2.51
N ALA A 17 -4.07 13.06 2.20
CA ALA A 17 -5.17 13.05 3.15
C ALA A 17 -4.87 12.13 4.35
N THR A 18 -4.29 10.96 4.12
CA THR A 18 -3.99 9.99 5.18
C THR A 18 -2.91 10.49 6.12
N VAL A 19 -1.77 10.97 5.58
CA VAL A 19 -0.61 11.34 6.41
C VAL A 19 -0.84 12.59 7.26
N ARG A 20 -1.84 13.40 6.92
CA ARG A 20 -2.24 14.61 7.66
C ARG A 20 -3.33 14.36 8.72
N GLN A 21 -3.84 13.12 8.82
CA GLN A 21 -4.90 12.82 9.78
C GLN A 21 -4.39 12.81 11.23
N PRO A 22 -5.10 13.44 12.17
CA PRO A 22 -4.69 13.47 13.58
C PRO A 22 -4.54 12.09 14.22
N TYR A 23 -5.19 11.05 13.69
CA TYR A 23 -5.02 9.71 14.21
C TYR A 23 -3.62 9.16 13.94
N VAL A 24 -2.93 9.61 12.88
CA VAL A 24 -1.54 9.21 12.59
C VAL A 24 -0.61 9.72 13.67
N ASP A 25 -0.85 10.95 14.19
CA ASP A 25 -0.10 11.50 15.33
C ASP A 25 -0.32 10.65 16.59
N ARG A 26 -1.57 10.28 16.88
CA ARG A 26 -1.89 9.42 18.02
C ARG A 26 -1.22 8.06 17.92
N LEU A 27 -1.29 7.40 16.76
CA LEU A 27 -0.63 6.12 16.55
C LEU A 27 0.89 6.22 16.68
N ALA A 28 1.50 7.28 16.16
CA ALA A 28 2.93 7.51 16.29
C ALA A 28 3.33 7.71 17.77
N ALA A 29 2.55 8.49 18.52
CA ALA A 29 2.79 8.71 19.95
C ALA A 29 2.57 7.43 20.79
N GLU A 30 1.58 6.61 20.46
CA GLU A 30 1.23 5.40 21.21
C GLU A 30 2.17 4.23 20.93
N HIS A 31 2.55 4.06 19.64
CA HIS A 31 3.29 2.86 19.22
C HIS A 31 4.72 3.12 18.73
N GLY A 32 5.11 4.36 18.58
CA GLY A 32 6.43 4.78 18.09
C GLY A 32 7.02 5.96 18.84
N ALA A 33 6.69 6.11 20.14
CA ALA A 33 7.14 7.23 20.97
C ALA A 33 8.66 7.38 21.07
N ASP A 34 9.40 6.29 20.91
CA ASP A 34 10.86 6.24 20.90
C ASP A 34 11.45 6.19 19.47
N CYS A 35 10.62 6.44 18.45
CA CYS A 35 11.02 6.44 17.05
C CYS A 35 10.91 7.84 16.42
N ILE A 36 11.72 8.08 15.40
CA ILE A 36 11.48 9.16 14.43
C ILE A 36 10.50 8.62 13.39
N VAL A 37 9.35 9.26 13.25
CA VAL A 37 8.31 8.88 12.31
C VAL A 37 8.26 9.89 11.16
N LEU A 38 8.83 9.51 10.02
CA LEU A 38 8.82 10.29 8.78
C LEU A 38 7.48 10.09 8.07
N ARG A 39 6.98 11.13 7.39
CA ARG A 39 5.67 11.04 6.71
C ARG A 39 5.75 11.65 5.34
N HIS A 40 5.24 10.95 4.35
CA HIS A 40 5.14 11.48 3.00
C HIS A 40 3.84 11.04 2.34
N GLY A 41 3.14 12.00 1.71
CA GLY A 41 1.95 11.77 0.91
C GLY A 41 2.30 11.66 -0.57
N SER A 42 1.76 10.65 -1.26
CA SER A 42 1.95 10.50 -2.71
C SER A 42 0.67 10.06 -3.40
N ALA A 43 0.00 11.01 -4.06
CA ALA A 43 -1.11 10.70 -4.95
C ALA A 43 -0.62 9.94 -6.21
N ALA A 44 0.59 10.25 -6.69
CA ALA A 44 1.17 9.61 -7.86
C ALA A 44 1.38 8.10 -7.67
N LEU A 45 1.63 7.61 -6.43
CA LEU A 45 1.69 6.17 -6.17
C LEU A 45 0.33 5.47 -6.31
N VAL A 46 -0.78 6.16 -6.07
CA VAL A 46 -2.12 5.62 -6.34
C VAL A 46 -2.28 5.42 -7.84
N GLU A 47 -1.94 6.44 -8.63
CA GLU A 47 -1.99 6.37 -10.11
C GLU A 47 -1.07 5.26 -10.65
N LEU A 48 0.12 5.09 -10.08
CA LEU A 48 1.03 4.01 -10.45
C LEU A 48 0.43 2.63 -10.18
N ALA A 49 -0.23 2.45 -9.04
CA ALA A 49 -0.88 1.20 -8.67
C ALA A 49 -2.07 0.89 -9.61
N GLU A 50 -2.87 1.90 -9.94
CA GLU A 50 -3.96 1.80 -10.88
C GLU A 50 -3.45 1.47 -12.30
N ALA A 51 -2.38 2.13 -12.76
CA ALA A 51 -1.73 1.83 -14.03
C ALA A 51 -1.22 0.38 -14.08
N LYS A 52 -0.64 -0.10 -12.98
CA LYS A 52 -0.20 -1.50 -12.85
C LYS A 52 -1.35 -2.49 -12.98
N LEU A 53 -2.49 -2.23 -12.34
CA LEU A 53 -3.68 -3.07 -12.43
C LEU A 53 -4.23 -3.12 -13.86
N ARG A 54 -4.13 -2.01 -14.61
CA ARG A 54 -4.52 -1.96 -16.02
C ARG A 54 -3.50 -2.56 -16.99
N GLY A 55 -2.31 -2.97 -16.50
CA GLY A 55 -1.25 -3.53 -17.34
C GLY A 55 -0.48 -2.48 -18.15
N GLU A 56 -0.49 -1.23 -17.73
CA GLU A 56 0.20 -0.11 -18.40
C GLU A 56 1.70 -0.10 -18.07
N THR A 57 2.47 0.60 -18.88
CA THR A 57 3.89 0.84 -18.60
C THR A 57 4.04 1.76 -17.39
N LEU A 58 4.87 1.36 -16.43
CA LEU A 58 5.06 2.09 -15.18
C LEU A 58 6.27 3.03 -15.28
N ASP A 59 6.10 4.26 -14.77
CA ASP A 59 7.22 5.19 -14.62
C ASP A 59 7.94 4.94 -13.27
N PRO A 60 9.20 4.45 -13.29
CA PRO A 60 9.96 4.19 -12.06
C PRO A 60 10.31 5.47 -11.29
N ALA A 61 10.24 6.64 -11.91
CA ALA A 61 10.48 7.90 -11.23
C ALA A 61 9.46 8.20 -10.13
N ILE A 62 8.21 7.70 -10.26
CA ILE A 62 7.13 7.89 -9.28
C ILE A 62 7.48 7.21 -7.95
N ALA A 63 7.88 5.93 -8.00
CA ALA A 63 8.28 5.19 -6.80
C ALA A 63 9.53 5.81 -6.15
N ARG A 64 10.48 6.26 -6.97
CA ARG A 64 11.68 6.96 -6.50
C ARG A 64 11.33 8.26 -5.80
N ALA A 65 10.49 9.11 -6.39
CA ALA A 65 10.06 10.38 -5.79
C ALA A 65 9.35 10.17 -4.44
N ALA A 66 8.52 9.14 -4.33
CA ALA A 66 7.84 8.82 -3.09
C ALA A 66 8.81 8.44 -1.95
N LEU A 67 9.86 7.67 -2.24
CA LEU A 67 10.90 7.35 -1.26
C LEU A 67 11.77 8.56 -0.93
N THR A 68 12.16 9.35 -1.94
CA THR A 68 12.94 10.57 -1.76
C THR A 68 12.23 11.54 -0.81
N GLY A 69 10.90 11.67 -0.90
CA GLY A 69 10.13 12.50 0.00
C GLY A 69 10.16 12.08 1.48
N LEU A 70 10.50 10.83 1.78
CA LEU A 70 10.81 10.36 3.13
C LEU A 70 12.29 10.59 3.48
N LEU A 71 13.20 10.28 2.56
CA LEU A 71 14.64 10.34 2.77
C LEU A 71 15.17 11.75 3.00
N ASP A 72 14.58 12.75 2.34
CA ASP A 72 14.98 14.16 2.45
C ASP A 72 14.59 14.80 3.79
N GLN A 73 13.85 14.09 4.65
CA GLN A 73 13.50 14.55 5.98
C GLN A 73 14.64 14.27 6.97
N PRO A 74 14.76 15.08 8.04
CA PRO A 74 15.79 14.87 9.07
C PRO A 74 15.75 13.43 9.65
N GLY A 75 16.82 12.68 9.47
CA GLY A 75 16.95 11.28 9.90
C GLY A 75 16.50 10.26 8.86
N GLY A 76 16.06 10.70 7.68
CA GLY A 76 15.61 9.83 6.59
C GLY A 76 16.69 8.86 6.09
N ASP A 77 17.95 9.27 6.17
CA ASP A 77 19.14 8.47 5.85
C ASP A 77 19.28 7.20 6.69
N ARG A 78 18.63 7.17 7.88
CA ARG A 78 18.63 6.01 8.79
C ARG A 78 17.37 5.15 8.69
N MET A 79 16.42 5.53 7.86
CA MET A 79 15.15 4.81 7.71
C MET A 79 15.37 3.37 7.25
N ASP A 80 14.83 2.39 7.99
CA ASP A 80 14.96 0.97 7.69
C ASP A 80 13.62 0.25 7.49
N VAL A 81 12.50 0.92 7.83
CA VAL A 81 11.14 0.38 7.65
C VAL A 81 10.23 1.46 7.04
N VAL A 82 9.32 1.07 6.16
CA VAL A 82 8.25 1.93 5.62
C VAL A 82 6.89 1.25 5.81
N ALA A 83 6.00 1.93 6.52
CA ALA A 83 4.61 1.54 6.63
C ALA A 83 3.82 2.06 5.41
N LEU A 84 3.24 1.14 4.64
CA LEU A 84 2.38 1.44 3.50
C LEU A 84 0.96 1.68 4.01
N ALA A 85 0.61 2.94 4.25
CA ALA A 85 -0.64 3.38 4.87
C ALA A 85 -1.75 3.71 3.86
N CYS A 86 -1.70 3.13 2.68
CA CYS A 86 -2.73 3.20 1.64
C CYS A 86 -2.94 1.82 1.06
N THR A 87 -4.19 1.45 0.78
CA THR A 87 -4.54 0.12 0.24
C THR A 87 -3.97 -0.16 -1.17
N HIS A 88 -3.65 0.88 -1.92
CA HIS A 88 -3.01 0.76 -3.24
C HIS A 88 -1.51 0.43 -3.14
N PHE A 89 -0.82 0.91 -2.13
CA PHE A 89 0.65 0.88 -2.09
C PHE A 89 1.28 -0.52 -2.00
N PRO A 90 0.67 -1.51 -1.33
CA PRO A 90 1.17 -2.89 -1.41
C PRO A 90 1.21 -3.46 -2.83
N LEU A 91 0.37 -2.96 -3.75
CA LEU A 91 0.37 -3.38 -5.16
C LEU A 91 1.66 -2.98 -5.90
N VAL A 92 2.34 -1.93 -5.44
CA VAL A 92 3.57 -1.38 -6.03
C VAL A 92 4.79 -1.54 -5.12
N GLU A 93 4.76 -2.48 -4.18
CA GLU A 93 5.88 -2.76 -3.27
C GLU A 93 7.14 -3.19 -4.01
N ALA A 94 6.99 -3.96 -5.10
CA ALA A 94 8.12 -4.36 -5.93
C ALA A 94 8.82 -3.15 -6.60
N GLU A 95 8.05 -2.19 -7.08
CA GLU A 95 8.54 -0.94 -7.67
C GLU A 95 9.21 -0.05 -6.63
N LEU A 96 8.65 0.03 -5.42
CA LEU A 96 9.27 0.71 -4.28
C LEU A 96 10.58 0.05 -3.87
N SER A 97 10.64 -1.29 -3.83
CA SER A 97 11.85 -2.04 -3.52
C SER A 97 12.94 -1.81 -4.58
N ALA A 98 12.58 -1.82 -5.86
CA ALA A 98 13.49 -1.50 -6.93
C ALA A 98 14.02 -0.05 -6.86
N ALA A 99 13.15 0.90 -6.52
CA ALA A 99 13.51 2.29 -6.32
C ALA A 99 14.47 2.46 -5.13
N ALA A 100 14.24 1.76 -4.01
CA ALA A 100 15.15 1.76 -2.86
C ALA A 100 16.56 1.26 -3.24
N GLN A 101 16.64 0.16 -3.99
CA GLN A 101 17.91 -0.36 -4.51
C GLN A 101 18.62 0.66 -5.41
N ALA A 102 17.88 1.30 -6.32
CA ALA A 102 18.44 2.31 -7.22
C ALA A 102 18.92 3.58 -6.50
N LEU A 103 18.34 3.90 -5.33
CA LEU A 103 18.77 5.00 -4.45
C LEU A 103 19.95 4.62 -3.55
N GLY A 104 20.42 3.37 -3.61
CA GLY A 104 21.52 2.88 -2.75
C GLY A 104 21.10 2.73 -1.28
N ILE A 105 19.80 2.72 -0.99
CA ILE A 105 19.29 2.46 0.34
C ILE A 105 19.47 0.96 0.60
N GLY A 106 20.03 0.59 1.73
CA GLY A 106 20.17 -0.80 2.15
C GLY A 106 18.81 -1.52 2.22
N ALA A 107 18.76 -2.68 2.84
CA ALA A 107 17.52 -3.47 2.94
C ALA A 107 16.41 -2.67 3.66
N LEU A 108 15.52 -2.07 2.88
CA LEU A 108 14.33 -1.38 3.37
C LEU A 108 13.18 -2.38 3.51
N THR A 109 12.56 -2.45 4.68
CA THR A 109 11.43 -3.34 4.94
C THR A 109 10.13 -2.59 4.75
N PHE A 110 9.24 -3.10 3.89
CA PHE A 110 7.88 -2.58 3.75
C PHE A 110 6.92 -3.37 4.62
N VAL A 111 5.97 -2.68 5.26
CA VAL A 111 4.92 -3.29 6.08
C VAL A 111 3.56 -2.68 5.78
N HIS A 112 2.53 -3.48 5.81
CA HIS A 112 1.15 -3.03 5.61
C HIS A 112 0.14 -3.84 6.42
N GLY A 113 -1.10 -3.36 6.54
CA GLY A 113 -2.14 -3.97 7.36
C GLY A 113 -2.81 -5.22 6.77
N GLY A 114 -2.48 -5.64 5.54
CA GLY A 114 -3.19 -6.68 4.81
C GLY A 114 -3.34 -8.00 5.57
N GLU A 115 -2.25 -8.56 6.08
CA GLU A 115 -2.31 -9.80 6.88
C GLU A 115 -3.12 -9.65 8.17
N GLY A 116 -2.98 -8.50 8.86
CA GLY A 116 -3.75 -8.23 10.08
C GLY A 116 -5.25 -8.18 9.80
N ILE A 117 -5.64 -7.53 8.70
CA ILE A 117 -7.02 -7.46 8.22
C ILE A 117 -7.53 -8.85 7.86
N ALA A 118 -6.75 -9.63 7.10
CA ALA A 118 -7.13 -10.98 6.70
C ALA A 118 -7.33 -11.91 7.93
N ARG A 119 -6.42 -11.86 8.91
CA ARG A 119 -6.59 -12.60 10.17
C ARG A 119 -7.83 -12.16 10.93
N ARG A 120 -8.14 -10.86 10.97
CA ARG A 120 -9.34 -10.36 11.62
C ARG A 120 -10.62 -10.81 10.92
N ILE A 121 -10.64 -10.80 9.59
CA ILE A 121 -11.75 -11.33 8.79
C ILE A 121 -11.94 -12.81 9.11
N ALA A 122 -10.89 -13.62 9.03
CA ALA A 122 -10.95 -15.05 9.34
C ALA A 122 -11.50 -15.32 10.74
N PHE A 123 -11.06 -14.55 11.75
CA PHE A 123 -11.58 -14.66 13.11
C PHE A 123 -13.07 -14.31 13.21
N LEU A 124 -13.51 -13.23 12.55
CA LEU A 124 -14.91 -12.79 12.60
C LEU A 124 -15.86 -13.72 11.83
N THR A 125 -15.33 -14.50 10.90
CA THR A 125 -16.13 -15.37 10.02
C THR A 125 -15.88 -16.86 10.28
N GLN A 126 -15.18 -17.21 11.35
CA GLN A 126 -14.78 -18.61 11.66
C GLN A 126 -15.96 -19.57 11.81
N ASP A 127 -17.12 -19.07 12.29
CA ASP A 127 -18.31 -19.88 12.51
C ASP A 127 -19.32 -19.81 11.34
N GLN A 128 -18.93 -19.17 10.23
CA GLN A 128 -19.76 -19.12 9.02
C GLN A 128 -19.55 -20.37 8.15
N PRO A 129 -20.64 -20.98 7.64
CA PRO A 129 -20.52 -22.06 6.67
C PRO A 129 -20.07 -21.46 5.32
N TRP A 130 -18.83 -21.68 4.99
CA TRP A 130 -18.29 -21.31 3.68
C TRP A 130 -18.53 -22.45 2.68
N PRO A 131 -18.88 -22.16 1.42
CA PRO A 131 -19.01 -23.20 0.38
C PRO A 131 -17.64 -23.78 0.04
N ASP A 132 -17.59 -25.09 -0.23
CA ASP A 132 -16.36 -25.77 -0.66
C ASP A 132 -15.80 -25.22 -1.97
N THR A 133 -16.69 -24.73 -2.84
CA THR A 133 -16.30 -24.05 -4.09
C THR A 133 -16.81 -22.62 -4.06
N PRO A 134 -15.91 -21.61 -4.07
CA PRO A 134 -16.32 -20.22 -4.12
C PRO A 134 -17.12 -19.90 -5.40
N THR A 135 -18.20 -19.17 -5.26
CA THR A 135 -18.91 -18.61 -6.42
C THR A 135 -18.07 -17.50 -7.04
N PRO A 136 -17.93 -17.43 -8.37
CA PRO A 136 -17.26 -16.33 -9.03
C PRO A 136 -17.87 -14.98 -8.62
N GLY A 137 -17.02 -14.05 -8.25
CA GLY A 137 -17.43 -12.72 -7.82
C GLY A 137 -17.80 -11.81 -8.99
N ILE A 138 -18.50 -10.73 -8.67
CA ILE A 138 -18.87 -9.68 -9.63
C ILE A 138 -18.27 -8.36 -9.17
N ALA A 139 -17.57 -7.68 -10.07
CA ALA A 139 -17.09 -6.32 -9.85
C ALA A 139 -18.15 -5.34 -10.38
N VAL A 140 -18.76 -4.55 -9.50
CA VAL A 140 -19.81 -3.59 -9.87
C VAL A 140 -19.24 -2.18 -9.81
N PHE A 141 -19.40 -1.43 -10.90
CA PHE A 141 -18.90 -0.07 -11.03
C PHE A 141 -20.05 0.89 -11.36
N THR A 142 -19.98 2.11 -10.83
CA THR A 142 -20.95 3.16 -11.14
C THR A 142 -20.91 3.62 -12.60
N ARG A 143 -19.77 3.40 -13.29
CA ARG A 143 -19.58 3.68 -14.69
C ARG A 143 -18.61 2.68 -15.32
N LEU A 144 -18.93 2.21 -16.53
CA LEU A 144 -18.05 1.32 -17.31
C LEU A 144 -17.38 2.12 -18.43
N ASP A 145 -16.19 2.63 -18.16
CA ASP A 145 -15.34 3.25 -19.17
C ASP A 145 -14.18 2.31 -19.59
N THR A 146 -13.32 2.81 -20.47
CA THR A 146 -12.17 2.06 -20.99
C THR A 146 -11.21 1.65 -19.86
N ASN A 147 -10.99 2.52 -18.87
CA ASN A 147 -10.08 2.25 -17.75
C ASN A 147 -10.62 1.13 -16.87
N VAL A 148 -11.93 1.13 -16.56
CA VAL A 148 -12.56 0.04 -15.80
C VAL A 148 -12.48 -1.27 -16.57
N ARG A 149 -12.71 -1.26 -17.88
CA ARG A 149 -12.60 -2.49 -18.71
C ARG A 149 -11.18 -3.04 -18.74
N ALA A 150 -10.17 -2.18 -18.69
CA ALA A 150 -8.76 -2.59 -18.63
C ALA A 150 -8.38 -3.29 -17.32
N LEU A 151 -9.19 -3.16 -16.25
CA LEU A 151 -9.00 -3.86 -15.00
C LEU A 151 -9.39 -5.35 -15.05
N ALA A 152 -10.11 -5.81 -16.09
CA ALA A 152 -10.64 -7.17 -16.16
C ALA A 152 -9.59 -8.27 -15.87
N PRO A 153 -8.36 -8.24 -16.43
CA PRO A 153 -7.36 -9.27 -16.14
C PRO A 153 -6.88 -9.25 -14.68
N ALA A 154 -6.83 -8.07 -14.04
CA ALA A 154 -6.46 -7.95 -12.64
C ALA A 154 -7.58 -8.44 -11.73
N LEU A 155 -8.82 -8.07 -12.01
CA LEU A 155 -10.01 -8.47 -11.25
C LEU A 155 -10.22 -9.99 -11.28
N ALA A 156 -10.02 -10.62 -12.44
CA ALA A 156 -10.11 -12.08 -12.58
C ALA A 156 -9.14 -12.83 -11.66
N ARG A 157 -7.94 -12.27 -11.38
CA ARG A 157 -6.99 -12.88 -10.42
C ARG A 157 -7.52 -12.91 -8.98
N TYR A 158 -8.50 -12.08 -8.67
CA TYR A 158 -9.19 -12.03 -7.38
C TYR A 158 -10.54 -12.75 -7.41
N GLY A 159 -10.83 -13.52 -8.46
CA GLY A 159 -12.09 -14.25 -8.61
C GLY A 159 -13.29 -13.36 -8.97
N LEU A 160 -13.04 -12.13 -9.46
CA LEU A 160 -14.06 -11.20 -9.94
C LEU A 160 -14.16 -11.31 -11.46
N ASP A 161 -14.82 -12.37 -11.94
CA ASP A 161 -14.80 -12.74 -13.35
C ASP A 161 -15.76 -11.92 -14.24
N ARG A 162 -16.69 -11.18 -13.61
CA ARG A 162 -17.67 -10.34 -14.32
C ARG A 162 -17.56 -8.90 -13.87
N ILE A 163 -17.69 -7.99 -14.83
CA ILE A 163 -17.75 -6.54 -14.59
C ILE A 163 -19.11 -6.04 -15.03
N GLU A 164 -19.85 -5.44 -14.12
CA GLU A 164 -21.22 -4.97 -14.37
C GLU A 164 -21.37 -3.49 -13.96
N PRO A 165 -22.24 -2.71 -14.63
CA PRO A 165 -22.63 -1.40 -14.13
C PRO A 165 -23.58 -1.55 -12.93
N LEU A 166 -23.59 -0.52 -12.07
CA LEU A 166 -24.53 -0.41 -10.97
C LEU A 166 -25.94 -0.15 -11.48
#